data_d3860fc4792821197c23da011d9aa8c8
#
_entry.id   d3860fc4792821197c23da011d9aa8c8
#
_cell.length_a   1.000
_cell.length_b   1.000
_cell.length_c   1.000
_cell.angle_alpha   90.00
_cell.angle_beta   90.00
_cell.angle_gamma   90.00
#
_symmetry.space_group_name_H-M   'P 1'
#
loop_
_entity.id
_entity.type
_entity.pdbx_description
1 polymer ?
#
loop_
_entity_poly.entity_id
_entity_poly.type
_entity_poly.pdbx_seq_one_letter_code
_entity_poly.pdbx_strand_id
1 'polypeptide(L)'
;MGATCGPFFFADRMSQLQHSRIHQKMARTALLTALCVALGYLFLPIPNLEMITLGIFLSGLLMGAYIGALIGFLAEAIYSLTNPMGPPPPPLLIAQVVSMSCVGFAGGLASALFTPPYPRFAHRWLRQLTLALFGATLTFIFDLTTNLSFPLAAGFTNQQVYAALVLGIPFAAVHIGTNTIAFPVLVPIIMARLAPWSKT
;
A
#
# COMPACT_ATOMS: atom_id res chain seq x y z
N MET A 1 -28.35 -38.99 -29.24
CA MET A 1 -27.53 -39.43 -28.10
C MET A 1 -27.15 -38.21 -27.27
N GLY A 2 -27.92 -37.90 -26.24
CA GLY A 2 -27.68 -36.78 -25.33
C GLY A 2 -26.69 -37.25 -24.25
N ALA A 3 -25.49 -36.68 -24.24
CA ALA A 3 -24.55 -36.89 -23.18
C ALA A 3 -25.07 -36.17 -21.92
N THR A 4 -25.62 -36.92 -20.98
CA THR A 4 -25.98 -36.42 -19.64
C THR A 4 -24.65 -36.09 -18.94
N CYS A 5 -24.36 -34.80 -18.86
CA CYS A 5 -23.21 -34.28 -18.10
C CYS A 5 -23.47 -34.57 -16.61
N GLY A 6 -22.89 -35.65 -16.09
CA GLY A 6 -23.14 -36.10 -14.72
C GLY A 6 -22.61 -35.11 -13.67
N PRO A 7 -23.15 -35.15 -12.44
CA PRO A 7 -22.78 -34.24 -11.34
C PRO A 7 -21.27 -34.23 -11.03
N PHE A 8 -20.55 -35.31 -11.30
CA PHE A 8 -19.10 -35.40 -11.16
C PHE A 8 -18.32 -34.47 -12.09
N PHE A 9 -18.77 -34.28 -13.34
CA PHE A 9 -18.09 -33.39 -14.29
C PHE A 9 -18.25 -31.93 -13.89
N PHE A 10 -19.39 -31.54 -13.31
CA PHE A 10 -19.62 -30.21 -12.77
C PHE A 10 -18.74 -29.92 -11.54
N ALA A 11 -18.63 -30.88 -10.62
CA ALA A 11 -17.81 -30.73 -9.41
C ALA A 11 -16.31 -30.58 -9.76
N ASP A 12 -15.80 -31.37 -10.70
CA ASP A 12 -14.41 -31.28 -11.17
C ASP A 12 -14.13 -29.94 -11.86
N ARG A 13 -15.02 -29.49 -12.74
CA ARG A 13 -14.89 -28.18 -13.41
C ARG A 13 -14.92 -27.00 -12.42
N MET A 14 -15.76 -27.07 -11.40
CA MET A 14 -15.82 -26.04 -10.35
C MET A 14 -14.54 -26.01 -9.51
N SER A 15 -13.98 -27.18 -9.17
CA SER A 15 -12.71 -27.27 -8.44
C SER A 15 -11.54 -26.69 -9.24
N GLN A 16 -11.46 -26.98 -10.53
CA GLN A 16 -10.42 -26.45 -11.43
C GLN A 16 -10.54 -24.93 -11.57
N LEU A 17 -11.74 -24.37 -11.70
CA LEU A 17 -11.97 -22.93 -11.75
C LEU A 17 -11.58 -22.25 -10.44
N GLN A 18 -11.87 -22.87 -9.30
CA GLN A 18 -11.50 -22.36 -7.99
C GLN A 18 -9.98 -22.36 -7.79
N HIS A 19 -9.28 -23.42 -8.17
CA HIS A 19 -7.82 -23.47 -8.14
C HIS A 19 -7.18 -22.40 -9.03
N SER A 20 -7.68 -22.25 -10.26
CA SER A 20 -7.19 -21.23 -11.18
C SER A 20 -7.32 -19.81 -10.59
N ARG A 21 -8.44 -19.48 -9.95
CA ARG A 21 -8.66 -18.18 -9.29
C ARG A 21 -7.71 -17.95 -8.13
N ILE A 22 -7.43 -18.98 -7.31
CA ILE A 22 -6.48 -18.89 -6.20
C ILE A 22 -5.07 -18.60 -6.72
N HIS A 23 -4.61 -19.35 -7.72
CA HIS A 23 -3.29 -19.14 -8.33
C HIS A 23 -3.14 -17.74 -8.94
N GLN A 24 -4.15 -17.25 -9.65
CA GLN A 24 -4.16 -15.89 -10.19
C GLN A 24 -4.08 -14.83 -9.09
N LYS A 25 -4.82 -15.02 -7.99
CA LYS A 25 -4.80 -14.12 -6.84
C LYS A 25 -3.43 -14.08 -6.16
N MET A 26 -2.82 -15.25 -5.96
CA MET A 26 -1.46 -15.35 -5.41
C MET A 26 -0.42 -14.70 -6.33
N ALA A 27 -0.47 -14.96 -7.63
CA ALA A 27 0.44 -14.36 -8.60
C ALA A 27 0.32 -12.83 -8.63
N ARG A 28 -0.90 -12.28 -8.60
CA ARG A 28 -1.13 -10.84 -8.53
C ARG A 28 -0.59 -10.24 -7.23
N THR A 29 -0.80 -10.91 -6.09
CA THR A 29 -0.26 -10.47 -4.79
C THR A 29 1.26 -10.40 -4.84
N ALA A 30 1.92 -11.46 -5.33
CA ALA A 30 3.38 -11.50 -5.46
C ALA A 30 3.91 -10.42 -6.41
N LEU A 31 3.26 -10.23 -7.57
CA LEU A 31 3.65 -9.20 -8.55
C LEU A 31 3.53 -7.79 -7.97
N LEU A 32 2.42 -7.48 -7.30
CA LEU A 32 2.21 -6.17 -6.69
C LEU A 32 3.17 -5.92 -5.53
N THR A 33 3.47 -6.95 -4.71
CA THR A 33 4.49 -6.87 -3.67
C THR A 33 5.86 -6.54 -4.26
N ALA A 34 6.29 -7.27 -5.30
CA ALA A 34 7.56 -7.02 -5.98
C ALA A 34 7.63 -5.63 -6.60
N LEU A 35 6.53 -5.15 -7.21
CA LEU A 35 6.43 -3.79 -7.75
C LEU A 35 6.57 -2.73 -6.65
N CYS A 36 5.92 -2.91 -5.50
CA CYS A 36 6.05 -1.98 -4.37
C CYS A 36 7.48 -1.90 -3.86
N VAL A 37 8.16 -3.05 -3.70
CA VAL A 37 9.57 -3.10 -3.31
C VAL A 37 10.45 -2.39 -4.35
N ALA A 38 10.23 -2.64 -5.63
CA ALA A 38 10.97 -1.97 -6.71
C ALA A 38 10.78 -0.45 -6.72
N LEU A 39 9.55 0.03 -6.43
CA LEU A 39 9.26 1.45 -6.30
C LEU A 39 9.98 2.08 -5.08
N GLY A 40 10.13 1.35 -3.98
CA GLY A 40 10.93 1.79 -2.84
C GLY A 40 12.41 1.98 -3.20
N TYR A 41 12.99 1.00 -3.91
CA TYR A 41 14.39 1.07 -4.33
C TYR A 41 14.68 2.10 -5.42
N LEU A 42 13.72 2.38 -6.30
CA LEU A 42 13.89 3.32 -7.41
C LEU A 42 14.25 4.73 -6.92
N PHE A 43 13.70 5.15 -5.79
CA PHE A 43 13.89 6.48 -5.23
C PHE A 43 14.85 6.51 -4.03
N LEU A 44 15.42 5.37 -3.65
CA LEU A 44 16.33 5.25 -2.50
C LEU A 44 17.46 6.31 -2.44
N PRO A 45 18.04 6.77 -3.58
CA PRO A 45 19.08 7.81 -3.54
C PRO A 45 18.58 9.17 -3.05
N ILE A 46 17.28 9.43 -3.05
CA ILE A 46 16.69 10.70 -2.61
C ILE A 46 15.98 10.48 -1.27
N PRO A 47 16.51 11.03 -0.16
CA PRO A 47 15.92 10.81 1.16
C PRO A 47 14.43 11.17 1.21
N ASN A 48 13.62 10.25 1.71
CA ASN A 48 12.18 10.40 1.91
C ASN A 48 11.36 10.75 0.64
N LEU A 49 11.96 10.61 -0.55
CA LEU A 49 11.22 10.56 -1.79
C LEU A 49 10.93 9.09 -2.10
N GLU A 50 9.70 8.65 -1.93
CA GLU A 50 9.34 7.25 -2.17
C GLU A 50 7.96 7.11 -2.80
N MET A 51 7.75 6.00 -3.49
CA MET A 51 6.47 5.64 -4.11
C MET A 51 5.91 4.31 -3.58
N ILE A 52 6.55 3.73 -2.55
CA ILE A 52 6.10 2.46 -1.96
C ILE A 52 4.73 2.63 -1.31
N THR A 53 4.50 3.73 -0.58
CA THR A 53 3.22 4.08 0.05
C THR A 53 2.09 4.15 -0.98
N LEU A 54 2.31 4.83 -2.10
CA LEU A 54 1.36 4.91 -3.21
C LEU A 54 1.10 3.52 -3.82
N GLY A 55 2.15 2.73 -4.07
CA GLY A 55 2.04 1.38 -4.63
C GLY A 55 1.23 0.44 -3.76
N ILE A 56 1.46 0.47 -2.44
CA ILE A 56 0.73 -0.32 -1.45
C ILE A 56 -0.74 0.11 -1.39
N PHE A 57 -1.03 1.41 -1.37
CA PHE A 57 -2.40 1.93 -1.40
C PHE A 57 -3.14 1.49 -2.67
N LEU A 58 -2.52 1.62 -3.84
CA LEU A 58 -3.05 1.13 -5.13
C LEU A 58 -3.31 -0.38 -5.12
N SER A 59 -2.41 -1.15 -4.51
CA SER A 59 -2.58 -2.59 -4.36
C SER A 59 -3.82 -2.93 -3.53
N GLY A 60 -4.08 -2.15 -2.47
CA GLY A 60 -5.32 -2.24 -1.70
C GLY A 60 -6.57 -1.91 -2.52
N LEU A 61 -6.54 -0.83 -3.31
CA LEU A 61 -7.63 -0.46 -4.22
C LEU A 61 -7.99 -1.59 -5.20
N LEU A 62 -6.97 -2.33 -5.70
CA LEU A 62 -7.12 -3.38 -6.70
C LEU A 62 -7.52 -4.73 -6.11
N MET A 63 -6.96 -5.09 -4.95
CA MET A 63 -7.06 -6.43 -4.38
C MET A 63 -7.96 -6.53 -3.15
N GLY A 64 -8.42 -5.39 -2.63
CA GLY A 64 -9.22 -5.30 -1.40
C GLY A 64 -8.37 -5.20 -0.12
N ALA A 65 -9.03 -4.88 0.99
CA ALA A 65 -8.38 -4.45 2.24
C ALA A 65 -7.42 -5.49 2.83
N TYR A 66 -7.83 -6.74 2.97
CA TYR A 66 -6.99 -7.78 3.59
C TYR A 66 -5.75 -8.13 2.76
N ILE A 67 -5.91 -8.20 1.43
CA ILE A 67 -4.77 -8.48 0.55
C ILE A 67 -3.88 -7.25 0.43
N GLY A 68 -4.46 -6.06 0.39
CA GLY A 68 -3.70 -4.82 0.45
C GLY A 68 -2.85 -4.73 1.71
N ALA A 69 -3.40 -5.09 2.87
CA ALA A 69 -2.65 -5.18 4.13
C ALA A 69 -1.50 -6.20 4.07
N LEU A 70 -1.76 -7.38 3.49
CA LEU A 70 -0.72 -8.40 3.30
C LEU A 70 0.40 -7.92 2.36
N ILE A 71 0.05 -7.24 1.27
CA ILE A 71 1.03 -6.65 0.34
C ILE A 71 1.86 -5.59 1.07
N GLY A 72 1.23 -4.71 1.85
CA GLY A 72 1.91 -3.70 2.66
C GLY A 72 2.88 -4.32 3.66
N PHE A 73 2.44 -5.38 4.37
CA PHE A 73 3.28 -6.15 5.27
C PHE A 73 4.51 -6.73 4.57
N LEU A 74 4.30 -7.46 3.48
CA LEU A 74 5.38 -8.15 2.76
C LEU A 74 6.33 -7.16 2.07
N ALA A 75 5.79 -6.14 1.40
CA ALA A 75 6.59 -5.17 0.68
C ALA A 75 7.51 -4.39 1.62
N GLU A 76 6.96 -3.90 2.73
CA GLU A 76 7.75 -3.15 3.71
C GLU A 76 8.76 -4.04 4.44
N ALA A 77 8.37 -5.25 4.84
CA ALA A 77 9.30 -6.19 5.48
C ALA A 77 10.48 -6.52 4.55
N ILE A 78 10.22 -6.82 3.28
CA ILE A 78 11.28 -7.11 2.30
C ILE A 78 12.15 -5.86 2.11
N TYR A 79 11.54 -4.70 1.83
CA TYR A 79 12.26 -3.45 1.58
C TYR A 79 13.16 -3.06 2.75
N SER A 80 12.64 -3.10 3.98
CA SER A 80 13.39 -2.71 5.18
C SER A 80 14.49 -3.70 5.54
N LEU A 81 14.24 -5.01 5.43
CA LEU A 81 15.24 -6.04 5.79
C LEU A 81 16.35 -6.18 4.75
N THR A 82 16.10 -5.84 3.49
CA THR A 82 17.08 -5.92 2.40
C THR A 82 17.68 -4.56 2.04
N ASN A 83 17.42 -3.53 2.87
CA ASN A 83 17.93 -2.18 2.63
C ASN A 83 19.46 -2.16 2.66
N PRO A 84 20.14 -1.61 1.63
CA PRO A 84 21.60 -1.55 1.57
C PRO A 84 22.24 -0.68 2.68
N MET A 85 21.46 0.17 3.33
CA MET A 85 21.89 0.95 4.50
C MET A 85 21.86 0.13 5.82
N GLY A 86 21.41 -1.12 5.76
CA GLY A 86 21.23 -2.02 6.89
C GLY A 86 19.79 -2.11 7.37
N PRO A 87 19.44 -3.20 8.07
CA PRO A 87 18.10 -3.38 8.62
C PRO A 87 17.85 -2.39 9.76
N PRO A 88 16.62 -1.85 9.87
CA PRO A 88 16.25 -0.97 10.96
C PRO A 88 16.19 -1.72 12.30
N PRO A 89 16.35 -1.04 13.46
CA PRO A 89 16.17 -1.66 14.76
C PRO A 89 14.73 -2.19 14.91
N PRO A 90 14.52 -3.28 15.69
CA PRO A 90 13.24 -4.00 15.75
C PRO A 90 12.01 -3.13 16.03
N PRO A 91 12.02 -2.14 16.95
CA PRO A 91 10.86 -1.29 17.17
C PRO A 91 10.48 -0.47 15.92
N LEU A 92 11.47 0.02 15.19
CA LEU A 92 11.27 0.77 13.95
C LEU A 92 10.73 -0.14 12.85
N LEU A 93 11.29 -1.35 12.68
CA LEU A 93 10.79 -2.33 11.71
C LEU A 93 9.32 -2.67 11.94
N ILE A 94 8.94 -2.91 13.20
CA ILE A 94 7.54 -3.21 13.55
C ILE A 94 6.64 -2.03 13.18
N ALA A 95 7.03 -0.80 13.53
CA ALA A 95 6.26 0.40 13.21
C ALA A 95 6.09 0.59 11.69
N GLN A 96 7.15 0.40 10.91
CA GLN A 96 7.12 0.48 9.44
C GLN A 96 6.16 -0.55 8.84
N VAL A 97 6.34 -1.82 9.19
CA VAL A 97 5.54 -2.93 8.64
C VAL A 97 4.06 -2.79 9.02
N VAL A 98 3.76 -2.45 10.28
CA VAL A 98 2.37 -2.24 10.72
C VAL A 98 1.74 -1.05 10.00
N SER A 99 2.44 0.07 9.91
CA SER A 99 1.93 1.28 9.24
C SER A 99 1.66 1.03 7.75
N MET A 100 2.55 0.34 7.04
CA MET A 100 2.34 0.02 5.62
C MET A 100 1.24 -1.04 5.41
N SER A 101 1.05 -1.95 6.37
CA SER A 101 -0.13 -2.82 6.37
C SER A 101 -1.42 -2.01 6.47
N CYS A 102 -1.45 -1.00 7.34
CA CYS A 102 -2.60 -0.09 7.47
C CYS A 102 -2.83 0.74 6.19
N VAL A 103 -1.77 1.18 5.50
CA VAL A 103 -1.87 1.86 4.20
C VAL A 103 -2.58 0.98 3.16
N GLY A 104 -2.15 -0.28 3.03
CA GLY A 104 -2.77 -1.23 2.11
C GLY A 104 -4.22 -1.56 2.47
N PHE A 105 -4.50 -1.71 3.75
CA PHE A 105 -5.86 -1.90 4.26
C PHE A 105 -6.76 -0.70 3.94
N ALA A 106 -6.28 0.52 4.22
CA ALA A 106 -7.00 1.76 3.91
C ALA A 106 -7.29 1.91 2.41
N GLY A 107 -6.33 1.54 1.54
CA GLY A 107 -6.53 1.48 0.09
C GLY A 107 -7.73 0.60 -0.29
N GLY A 108 -7.80 -0.61 0.30
CA GLY A 108 -8.91 -1.52 0.06
C GLY A 108 -10.26 -1.01 0.55
N LEU A 109 -10.32 -0.37 1.71
CA LEU A 109 -11.54 0.29 2.20
C LEU A 109 -11.97 1.46 1.30
N ALA A 110 -11.00 2.19 0.76
CA ALA A 110 -11.24 3.31 -0.14
C ALA A 110 -11.62 2.88 -1.57
N SER A 111 -11.59 1.60 -1.90
CA SER A 111 -11.84 1.09 -3.27
C SER A 111 -13.16 1.56 -3.84
N ALA A 112 -14.24 1.59 -3.04
CA ALA A 112 -15.54 2.06 -3.46
C ALA A 112 -15.58 3.56 -3.85
N LEU A 113 -14.58 4.35 -3.41
CA LEU A 113 -14.48 5.78 -3.73
C LEU A 113 -13.65 6.01 -5.00
N PHE A 114 -12.58 5.24 -5.19
CA PHE A 114 -11.54 5.53 -6.18
C PHE A 114 -11.45 4.54 -7.35
N THR A 115 -12.30 3.50 -7.37
CA THR A 115 -12.39 2.60 -8.52
C THR A 115 -13.42 3.13 -9.52
N PRO A 116 -13.08 3.23 -10.84
CA PRO A 116 -14.03 3.64 -11.85
C PRO A 116 -15.27 2.74 -11.90
N PRO A 117 -16.45 3.32 -12.19
CA PRO A 117 -16.78 4.66 -12.71
C PRO A 117 -16.97 5.76 -11.66
N TYR A 118 -16.17 5.94 -10.68
CA TYR A 118 -16.14 7.04 -9.68
C TYR A 118 -17.53 7.59 -9.24
N PRO A 119 -18.48 6.79 -8.81
CA PRO A 119 -19.87 7.21 -8.68
C PRO A 119 -20.13 8.17 -7.51
N ARG A 120 -19.13 8.34 -6.62
CA ARG A 120 -19.32 9.08 -5.36
C ARG A 120 -18.75 10.50 -5.36
N PHE A 121 -18.16 10.96 -6.47
CA PHE A 121 -17.64 12.32 -6.58
C PHE A 121 -18.42 13.10 -7.60
N ALA A 122 -19.17 14.11 -7.16
CA ALA A 122 -19.88 15.03 -8.05
C ALA A 122 -18.91 15.82 -8.94
N HIS A 123 -17.72 16.13 -8.41
CA HIS A 123 -16.71 16.92 -9.10
C HIS A 123 -15.32 16.27 -9.06
N ARG A 124 -14.58 16.41 -10.15
CA ARG A 124 -13.22 15.90 -10.30
C ARG A 124 -12.25 16.44 -9.23
N TRP A 125 -12.38 17.72 -8.88
CA TRP A 125 -11.52 18.35 -7.89
C TRP A 125 -11.72 17.78 -6.48
N LEU A 126 -12.96 17.42 -6.09
CA LEU A 126 -13.23 16.76 -4.81
C LEU A 126 -12.51 15.41 -4.69
N ARG A 127 -12.52 14.62 -5.77
CA ARG A 127 -11.77 13.36 -5.81
C ARG A 127 -10.27 13.59 -5.64
N GLN A 128 -9.72 14.60 -6.34
CA GLN A 128 -8.29 14.92 -6.24
C GLN A 128 -7.93 15.41 -4.83
N LEU A 129 -8.76 16.27 -4.25
CA LEU A 129 -8.56 16.73 -2.87
C LEU A 129 -8.62 15.58 -1.88
N THR A 130 -9.59 14.67 -2.01
CA THR A 130 -9.70 13.50 -1.13
C THR A 130 -8.47 12.59 -1.26
N LEU A 131 -7.97 12.35 -2.48
CA LEU A 131 -6.74 11.59 -2.70
C LEU A 131 -5.52 12.28 -2.09
N ALA A 132 -5.38 13.59 -2.23
CA ALA A 132 -4.30 14.35 -1.60
C ALA A 132 -4.34 14.23 -0.07
N LEU A 133 -5.53 14.31 0.52
CA LEU A 133 -5.73 14.11 1.97
C LEU A 133 -5.39 12.69 2.40
N PHE A 134 -5.76 11.66 1.62
CA PHE A 134 -5.33 10.28 1.90
C PHE A 134 -3.81 10.17 1.88
N GLY A 135 -3.14 10.65 0.83
CA GLY A 135 -1.69 10.66 0.72
C GLY A 135 -1.02 11.36 1.90
N ALA A 136 -1.46 12.58 2.21
CA ALA A 136 -0.93 13.35 3.33
C ALA A 136 -1.13 12.66 4.68
N THR A 137 -2.34 12.19 4.97
CA THR A 137 -2.68 11.62 6.28
C THR A 137 -1.99 10.27 6.53
N LEU A 138 -2.01 9.37 5.53
CA LEU A 138 -1.38 8.06 5.65
C LEU A 138 0.14 8.20 5.83
N THR A 139 0.77 9.10 5.07
CA THR A 139 2.20 9.38 5.19
C THR A 139 2.53 10.04 6.52
N PHE A 140 1.73 11.01 6.97
CA PHE A 140 1.92 11.63 8.28
C PHE A 140 1.85 10.62 9.43
N ILE A 141 0.87 9.71 9.40
CA ILE A 141 0.75 8.64 10.41
C ILE A 141 1.97 7.72 10.37
N PHE A 142 2.42 7.34 9.16
CA PHE A 142 3.63 6.54 8.99
C PHE A 142 4.85 7.25 9.60
N ASP A 143 5.11 8.50 9.22
CA ASP A 143 6.25 9.27 9.71
C ASP A 143 6.22 9.47 11.23
N LEU A 144 5.04 9.77 11.77
CA LEU A 144 4.88 9.95 13.21
C LEU A 144 5.15 8.64 13.98
N THR A 145 4.57 7.53 13.54
CA THR A 145 4.73 6.24 14.23
C THR A 145 6.16 5.72 14.14
N THR A 146 6.81 5.87 12.99
CA THR A 146 8.19 5.44 12.79
C THR A 146 9.19 6.32 13.56
N ASN A 147 9.03 7.65 13.54
CA ASN A 147 9.88 8.56 14.29
C ASN A 147 9.73 8.40 15.82
N LEU A 148 8.59 7.98 16.32
CA LEU A 148 8.37 7.73 17.75
C LEU A 148 8.81 6.34 18.20
N SER A 149 8.80 5.35 17.33
CA SER A 149 8.96 3.92 17.66
C SER A 149 10.27 3.63 18.40
N PHE A 150 11.41 4.04 17.85
CA PHE A 150 12.71 3.78 18.44
C PHE A 150 12.98 4.63 19.69
N PRO A 151 12.76 5.97 19.69
CA PRO A 151 12.97 6.78 20.88
C PRO A 151 12.18 6.31 22.10
N LEU A 152 10.91 5.93 21.91
CA LEU A 152 10.06 5.42 23.00
C LEU A 152 10.55 4.05 23.51
N ALA A 153 10.90 3.14 22.60
CA ALA A 153 11.39 1.82 22.97
C ALA A 153 12.77 1.87 23.65
N ALA A 154 13.61 2.86 23.31
CA ALA A 154 14.92 3.08 23.89
C ALA A 154 14.88 3.87 25.22
N GLY A 155 13.70 4.28 25.70
CA GLY A 155 13.56 5.00 26.96
C GLY A 155 14.07 6.44 26.93
N PHE A 156 13.98 7.11 25.77
CA PHE A 156 14.37 8.51 25.63
C PHE A 156 13.54 9.42 26.53
N THR A 157 14.18 10.45 27.10
CA THR A 157 13.47 11.50 27.84
C THR A 157 12.56 12.30 26.92
N ASN A 158 11.57 12.98 27.46
CA ASN A 158 10.64 13.82 26.67
C ASN A 158 11.37 14.86 25.81
N GLN A 159 12.49 15.43 26.31
CA GLN A 159 13.30 16.37 25.53
C GLN A 159 13.98 15.72 24.34
N GLN A 160 14.50 14.49 24.51
CA GLN A 160 15.13 13.74 23.43
C GLN A 160 14.09 13.29 22.37
N VAL A 161 12.90 12.86 22.80
CA VAL A 161 11.80 12.54 21.89
C VAL A 161 11.39 13.77 21.09
N TYR A 162 11.22 14.92 21.75
CA TYR A 162 10.90 16.18 21.06
C TYR A 162 11.99 16.57 20.06
N ALA A 163 13.27 16.47 20.45
CA ALA A 163 14.37 16.76 19.54
C ALA A 163 14.38 15.83 18.32
N ALA A 164 14.12 14.53 18.51
CA ALA A 164 14.03 13.56 17.41
C ALA A 164 12.89 13.92 16.43
N LEU A 165 11.72 14.30 16.95
CA LEU A 165 10.60 14.74 16.11
C LEU A 165 10.92 16.01 15.31
N VAL A 166 11.54 17.01 15.95
CA VAL A 166 11.92 18.27 15.29
C VAL A 166 12.95 18.03 14.18
N LEU A 167 13.96 17.18 14.44
CA LEU A 167 14.95 16.79 13.43
C LEU A 167 14.33 15.98 12.27
N GLY A 168 13.26 15.27 12.52
CA GLY A 168 12.50 14.54 11.50
C GLY A 168 11.64 15.41 10.57
N ILE A 169 11.30 16.66 10.96
CA ILE A 169 10.39 17.53 10.19
C ILE A 169 10.80 17.73 8.72
N PRO A 170 12.07 18.03 8.37
CA PRO A 170 12.44 18.22 6.97
C PRO A 170 12.21 16.98 6.12
N PHE A 171 12.47 15.80 6.67
CA PHE A 171 12.28 14.52 6.00
C PHE A 171 10.79 14.20 5.84
N ALA A 172 10.00 14.39 6.90
CA ALA A 172 8.54 14.23 6.87
C ALA A 172 7.90 15.21 5.88
N ALA A 173 8.37 16.45 5.78
CA ALA A 173 7.85 17.43 4.84
C ALA A 173 8.04 16.99 3.38
N VAL A 174 9.19 16.42 3.03
CA VAL A 174 9.43 15.85 1.69
C VAL A 174 8.51 14.66 1.44
N HIS A 175 8.43 13.73 2.37
CA HIS A 175 7.63 12.51 2.24
C HIS A 175 6.13 12.81 2.11
N ILE A 176 5.58 13.61 3.02
CA ILE A 176 4.17 14.02 3.00
C ILE A 176 3.88 14.84 1.74
N GLY A 177 4.74 15.81 1.39
CA GLY A 177 4.60 16.63 0.20
C GLY A 177 4.55 15.80 -1.08
N THR A 178 5.47 14.84 -1.22
CA THR A 178 5.52 13.93 -2.37
C THR A 178 4.23 13.14 -2.50
N ASN A 179 3.75 12.49 -1.42
CA ASN A 179 2.54 11.68 -1.47
C ASN A 179 1.27 12.53 -1.63
N THR A 180 1.24 13.75 -1.06
CA THR A 180 0.14 14.71 -1.27
C THR A 180 -0.06 15.05 -2.74
N ILE A 181 1.03 15.10 -3.53
CA ILE A 181 0.99 15.38 -4.96
C ILE A 181 0.80 14.10 -5.78
N ALA A 182 1.51 13.03 -5.44
CA ALA A 182 1.51 11.78 -6.21
C ALA A 182 0.14 11.08 -6.21
N PHE A 183 -0.56 11.04 -5.08
CA PHE A 183 -1.86 10.38 -4.98
C PHE A 183 -2.91 10.96 -5.94
N PRO A 184 -3.22 12.27 -5.93
CA PRO A 184 -4.23 12.83 -6.84
C PRO A 184 -3.84 12.76 -8.31
N VAL A 185 -2.54 12.72 -8.64
CA VAL A 185 -2.05 12.63 -10.01
C VAL A 185 -2.06 11.20 -10.51
N LEU A 186 -1.42 10.28 -9.78
CA LEU A 186 -1.14 8.93 -10.28
C LEU A 186 -2.29 7.95 -10.04
N VAL A 187 -3.00 8.03 -8.89
CA VAL A 187 -4.09 7.07 -8.61
C VAL A 187 -5.17 7.08 -9.70
N PRO A 188 -5.72 8.21 -10.14
CA PRO A 188 -6.75 8.19 -11.18
C PRO A 188 -6.25 7.66 -12.52
N ILE A 189 -4.99 7.97 -12.88
CA ILE A 189 -4.38 7.53 -14.14
C ILE A 189 -4.20 6.01 -14.13
N ILE A 190 -3.60 5.48 -13.07
CA ILE A 190 -3.32 4.05 -12.94
C ILE A 190 -4.62 3.26 -12.83
N MET A 191 -5.57 3.71 -12.00
CA MET A 191 -6.86 3.03 -11.84
C MET A 191 -7.69 3.03 -13.13
N ALA A 192 -7.63 4.09 -13.94
CA ALA A 192 -8.30 4.10 -15.25
C ALA A 192 -7.73 3.04 -16.21
N ARG A 193 -6.43 2.76 -16.14
CA ARG A 193 -5.75 1.75 -16.96
C ARG A 193 -5.98 0.32 -16.45
N LEU A 194 -6.05 0.16 -15.14
CA LEU A 194 -6.18 -1.14 -14.48
C LEU A 194 -7.64 -1.51 -14.11
N ALA A 195 -8.64 -0.67 -14.45
CA ALA A 195 -10.05 -0.96 -14.19
C ALA A 195 -10.54 -2.33 -14.74
N PRO A 196 -10.07 -2.82 -15.90
CA PRO A 196 -10.42 -4.17 -16.35
C PRO A 196 -9.88 -5.27 -15.44
N TRP A 197 -8.77 -5.02 -14.77
CA TRP A 197 -8.06 -5.99 -13.93
C TRP A 197 -8.75 -6.25 -12.57
N SER A 198 -9.49 -5.27 -12.07
CA SER A 198 -10.23 -5.38 -10.80
C SER A 198 -11.52 -6.20 -10.91
N LYS A 199 -11.99 -6.51 -12.14
CA LYS A 199 -13.24 -7.24 -12.40
C LYS A 199 -13.05 -8.74 -12.63
N THR A 200 -11.82 -9.21 -12.73
CA THR A 200 -11.46 -10.63 -12.92
C THR A 200 -10.93 -11.22 -11.63
#